data_91f4c2636ad53fad5cc03f435734e4d0
#
_entry.id   91f4c2636ad53fad5cc03f435734e4d0
#
_cell.length_a   1.000
_cell.length_b   1.000
_cell.length_c   1.000
_cell.angle_alpha   90.00
_cell.angle_beta   90.00
_cell.angle_gamma   90.00
#
_symmetry.space_group_name_H-M   'P 1'
#
loop_
_entity.id
_entity.type
_entity.pdbx_description
1 polymer ?
#
loop_
_entity_poly.entity_id
_entity_poly.type
_entity_poly.pdbx_seq_one_letter_code
_entity_poly.pdbx_strand_id
1 'polypeptide(L)'
;MKYIGIDIGATNLKAGLVDEDGQILTTLKMKIAQIEDPEALACTMAKMTVELAETAGVPLADIFSVGVGTPGVVEIRSGALLYSCNLPFRHVPLRRLFHRHLNMPLYLENDGNCAAVGEYFAGAARSSKRFVVTTLGTGIGGGIIHNGKIYHGSNGMAGEVGHMSIALDGEPCPCGRRGCWERYASASALKRMTQRALEKNPAGILRQVVDGN
;
A
#
# COMPACT_ATOMS: atom_id res chain seq x y z
N MET A 1 15.21 -12.54 -15.13
CA MET A 1 14.98 -12.71 -13.66
C MET A 1 13.49 -12.57 -13.37
N LYS A 2 12.99 -13.17 -12.29
CA LYS A 2 11.58 -13.04 -11.86
C LYS A 2 11.53 -12.52 -10.42
N TYR A 3 10.47 -11.80 -10.11
CA TYR A 3 10.27 -11.14 -8.82
C TYR A 3 8.85 -11.38 -8.36
N ILE A 4 8.61 -11.40 -7.05
CA ILE A 4 7.26 -11.39 -6.50
C ILE A 4 7.01 -10.06 -5.80
N GLY A 5 5.90 -9.41 -6.12
CA GLY A 5 5.38 -8.25 -5.41
C GLY A 5 4.20 -8.65 -4.53
N ILE A 6 4.19 -8.23 -3.28
CA ILE A 6 3.07 -8.43 -2.34
C ILE A 6 2.57 -7.06 -1.86
N ASP A 7 1.27 -6.82 -2.00
CA ASP A 7 0.57 -5.63 -1.47
C ASP A 7 -0.22 -6.04 -0.23
N ILE A 8 0.13 -5.46 0.91
CA ILE A 8 -0.56 -5.68 2.18
C ILE A 8 -1.66 -4.64 2.34
N GLY A 9 -2.88 -5.02 1.99
CA GLY A 9 -4.07 -4.20 2.28
C GLY A 9 -4.70 -4.54 3.63
N ALA A 10 -5.65 -3.71 4.09
CA ALA A 10 -6.32 -3.92 5.38
C ALA A 10 -7.15 -5.22 5.47
N THR A 11 -7.63 -5.73 4.33
CA THR A 11 -8.54 -6.90 4.28
C THR A 11 -8.08 -7.96 3.29
N ASN A 12 -7.08 -7.67 2.47
CA ASN A 12 -6.60 -8.57 1.45
C ASN A 12 -5.09 -8.44 1.31
N LEU A 13 -4.42 -9.56 1.06
CA LEU A 13 -3.12 -9.61 0.43
C LEU A 13 -3.31 -9.81 -1.06
N LYS A 14 -2.58 -9.06 -1.86
CA LYS A 14 -2.47 -9.29 -3.30
C LYS A 14 -1.02 -9.57 -3.62
N ALA A 15 -0.77 -10.53 -4.46
CA ALA A 15 0.59 -10.82 -4.89
C ALA A 15 0.63 -11.04 -6.40
N GLY A 16 1.77 -10.75 -7.02
CA GLY A 16 2.00 -10.97 -8.42
C GLY A 16 3.43 -11.42 -8.69
N LEU A 17 3.58 -12.36 -9.60
CA LEU A 17 4.85 -12.74 -10.20
C LEU A 17 5.11 -11.83 -11.38
N VAL A 18 6.29 -11.21 -11.41
CA VAL A 18 6.67 -10.19 -12.40
C VAL A 18 8.01 -10.57 -13.01
N ASP A 19 8.16 -10.35 -14.30
CA ASP A 19 9.45 -10.49 -14.99
C ASP A 19 10.32 -9.23 -14.92
N GLU A 20 11.50 -9.28 -15.52
CA GLU A 20 12.46 -8.17 -15.55
C GLU A 20 12.00 -6.96 -16.37
N ASP A 21 11.03 -7.13 -17.26
CA ASP A 21 10.42 -6.07 -18.06
C ASP A 21 9.23 -5.41 -17.36
N GLY A 22 8.86 -5.89 -16.17
CA GLY A 22 7.73 -5.39 -15.38
C GLY A 22 6.38 -5.98 -15.82
N GLN A 23 6.36 -7.07 -16.61
CA GLN A 23 5.13 -7.74 -16.99
C GLN A 23 4.65 -8.65 -15.87
N ILE A 24 3.38 -8.52 -15.53
CA ILE A 24 2.74 -9.41 -14.53
C ILE A 24 2.39 -10.72 -15.22
N LEU A 25 3.03 -11.81 -14.78
CA LEU A 25 2.86 -13.15 -15.35
C LEU A 25 1.65 -13.87 -14.73
N THR A 26 1.46 -13.74 -13.43
CA THR A 26 0.31 -14.29 -12.70
C THR A 26 0.05 -13.49 -11.43
N THR A 27 -1.15 -13.58 -10.89
CA THR A 27 -1.54 -12.89 -9.66
C THR A 27 -2.30 -13.81 -8.73
N LEU A 28 -2.19 -13.54 -7.43
CA LEU A 28 -2.92 -14.21 -6.38
C LEU A 28 -3.54 -13.18 -5.44
N LYS A 29 -4.77 -13.42 -5.00
CA LYS A 29 -5.45 -12.58 -4.02
C LYS A 29 -5.98 -13.47 -2.90
N MET A 30 -5.63 -13.13 -1.68
CA MET A 30 -6.07 -13.83 -0.49
C MET A 30 -6.81 -12.87 0.43
N LYS A 31 -8.02 -13.24 0.85
CA LYS A 31 -8.71 -12.53 1.93
C LYS A 31 -8.03 -12.88 3.24
N ILE A 32 -7.72 -11.89 4.01
CA ILE A 32 -7.22 -12.04 5.37
C ILE A 32 -8.29 -11.52 6.32
N ALA A 33 -8.85 -12.40 7.16
CA ALA A 33 -9.55 -11.97 8.36
C ALA A 33 -8.55 -11.17 9.19
N GLN A 34 -8.97 -10.12 9.91
CA GLN A 34 -8.12 -9.16 10.64
C GLN A 34 -6.73 -9.70 10.94
N ILE A 35 -5.70 -9.09 10.32
CA ILE A 35 -4.31 -9.47 10.56
C ILE A 35 -3.93 -8.94 11.95
N GLU A 36 -4.11 -9.76 12.96
CA GLU A 36 -3.76 -9.41 14.36
C GLU A 36 -2.40 -9.97 14.75
N ASP A 37 -1.95 -11.03 14.07
CA ASP A 37 -0.68 -11.71 14.34
C ASP A 37 0.34 -11.48 13.20
N PRO A 38 1.47 -10.81 13.48
CA PRO A 38 2.54 -10.60 12.51
C PRO A 38 3.19 -11.89 12.01
N GLU A 39 3.25 -12.94 12.83
CA GLU A 39 3.80 -14.25 12.44
C GLU A 39 2.89 -14.93 11.41
N ALA A 40 1.57 -14.90 11.64
CA ALA A 40 0.59 -15.42 10.70
C ALA A 40 0.63 -14.67 9.37
N LEU A 41 0.83 -13.34 9.38
CA LEU A 41 1.04 -12.55 8.17
C LEU A 41 2.27 -13.03 7.40
N ALA A 42 3.41 -13.16 8.08
CA ALA A 42 4.66 -13.59 7.46
C ALA A 42 4.56 -15.01 6.87
N CYS A 43 3.91 -15.93 7.59
CA CYS A 43 3.62 -17.28 7.11
C CYS A 43 2.75 -17.25 5.84
N THR A 44 1.70 -16.42 5.84
CA THR A 44 0.80 -16.27 4.69
C THR A 44 1.52 -15.70 3.47
N MET A 45 2.37 -14.70 3.65
CA MET A 45 3.20 -14.14 2.58
C MET A 45 4.14 -15.19 1.98
N ALA A 46 4.78 -16.02 2.82
CA ALA A 46 5.63 -17.11 2.37
C ALA A 46 4.85 -18.15 1.56
N LYS A 47 3.66 -18.56 2.03
CA LYS A 47 2.79 -19.49 1.30
C LYS A 47 2.35 -18.91 -0.06
N MET A 48 1.93 -17.64 -0.10
CA MET A 48 1.57 -16.99 -1.36
C MET A 48 2.74 -16.93 -2.35
N THR A 49 3.96 -16.74 -1.85
CA THR A 49 5.18 -16.77 -2.68
C THR A 49 5.37 -18.12 -3.34
N VAL A 50 5.23 -19.22 -2.57
CA VAL A 50 5.34 -20.58 -3.11
C VAL A 50 4.22 -20.89 -4.09
N GLU A 51 2.97 -20.59 -3.74
CA GLU A 51 1.79 -20.85 -4.58
C GLU A 51 1.85 -20.11 -5.92
N LEU A 52 2.33 -18.84 -5.93
CA LEU A 52 2.54 -18.10 -7.18
C LEU A 52 3.59 -18.76 -8.08
N ALA A 53 4.69 -19.21 -7.49
CA ALA A 53 5.76 -19.89 -8.21
C ALA A 53 5.25 -21.20 -8.84
N GLU A 54 4.54 -22.01 -8.05
CA GLU A 54 3.95 -23.28 -8.51
C GLU A 54 2.90 -23.06 -9.61
N THR A 55 1.99 -22.10 -9.41
CA THR A 55 0.95 -21.76 -10.40
C THR A 55 1.53 -21.31 -11.74
N ALA A 56 2.65 -20.60 -11.69
CA ALA A 56 3.36 -20.14 -12.88
C ALA A 56 4.32 -21.20 -13.49
N GLY A 57 4.49 -22.34 -12.85
CA GLY A 57 5.48 -23.35 -13.27
C GLY A 57 6.93 -22.84 -13.16
N VAL A 58 7.21 -21.93 -12.23
CA VAL A 58 8.51 -21.29 -12.04
C VAL A 58 9.18 -21.86 -10.80
N PRO A 59 10.38 -22.45 -10.91
CA PRO A 59 11.14 -22.87 -9.74
C PRO A 59 11.38 -21.71 -8.78
N LEU A 60 11.28 -21.94 -7.47
CA LEU A 60 11.58 -20.91 -6.46
C LEU A 60 13.00 -20.35 -6.58
N ALA A 61 13.95 -21.15 -7.03
CA ALA A 61 15.33 -20.75 -7.26
C ALA A 61 15.48 -19.70 -8.38
N ASP A 62 14.50 -19.58 -9.28
CA ASP A 62 14.48 -18.60 -10.37
C ASP A 62 13.85 -17.26 -9.94
N ILE A 63 13.30 -17.19 -8.72
CA ILE A 63 12.75 -15.97 -8.14
C ILE A 63 13.87 -15.25 -7.37
N PHE A 64 14.19 -14.06 -7.83
CA PHE A 64 15.31 -13.29 -7.29
C PHE A 64 15.00 -12.71 -5.89
N SER A 65 13.81 -12.19 -5.70
CA SER A 65 13.39 -11.57 -4.44
C SER A 65 11.88 -11.35 -4.33
N VAL A 66 11.43 -11.08 -3.10
CA VAL A 66 10.07 -10.63 -2.79
C VAL A 66 10.11 -9.16 -2.38
N GLY A 67 9.33 -8.31 -3.06
CA GLY A 67 9.06 -6.93 -2.68
C GLY A 67 7.71 -6.82 -2.00
N VAL A 68 7.64 -6.10 -0.89
CA VAL A 68 6.41 -5.95 -0.10
C VAL A 68 6.05 -4.48 0.03
N GLY A 69 4.89 -4.09 -0.50
CA GLY A 69 4.23 -2.82 -0.25
C GLY A 69 3.34 -2.91 0.98
N THR A 70 3.50 -2.01 1.92
CA THR A 70 2.69 -1.99 3.15
C THR A 70 2.27 -0.57 3.51
N PRO A 71 1.04 -0.36 4.02
CA PRO A 71 0.67 0.95 4.54
C PRO A 71 1.49 1.27 5.79
N GLY A 72 1.91 2.53 5.91
CA GLY A 72 2.62 3.03 7.09
C GLY A 72 4.12 3.24 6.89
N VAL A 73 4.84 3.33 8.01
CA VAL A 73 6.26 3.68 8.04
C VAL A 73 7.11 2.42 8.13
N VAL A 74 8.04 2.28 7.21
CA VAL A 74 8.94 1.13 7.09
C VAL A 74 10.38 1.55 7.40
N GLU A 75 11.09 0.75 8.17
CA GLU A 75 12.54 0.82 8.27
C GLU A 75 13.17 -0.12 7.25
N ILE A 76 13.63 0.46 6.14
CA ILE A 76 14.08 -0.29 4.95
C ILE A 76 15.28 -1.21 5.27
N ARG A 77 16.21 -0.73 6.10
CA ARG A 77 17.46 -1.47 6.42
C ARG A 77 17.16 -2.79 7.14
N SER A 78 16.37 -2.75 8.19
CA SER A 78 16.00 -3.95 8.96
C SER A 78 14.86 -4.75 8.33
N GLY A 79 14.05 -4.12 7.47
CA GLY A 79 12.80 -4.69 6.96
C GLY A 79 11.75 -4.81 8.05
N ALA A 80 11.64 -3.77 8.90
CA ALA A 80 10.64 -3.70 9.94
C ALA A 80 9.54 -2.71 9.57
N LEU A 81 8.29 -3.07 9.84
CA LEU A 81 7.15 -2.15 9.85
C LEU A 81 7.13 -1.45 11.21
N LEU A 82 7.45 -0.15 11.22
CA LEU A 82 7.51 0.61 12.47
C LEU A 82 6.14 0.99 12.98
N TYR A 83 5.27 1.42 12.07
CA TYR A 83 3.91 1.87 12.39
C TYR A 83 3.00 1.80 11.17
N SER A 84 1.74 1.45 11.38
CA SER A 84 0.68 1.58 10.38
C SER A 84 -0.59 2.12 11.03
N CYS A 85 -1.31 3.02 10.34
CA CYS A 85 -2.65 3.44 10.76
C CYS A 85 -3.72 2.39 10.45
N ASN A 86 -3.45 1.50 9.49
CA ASN A 86 -4.42 0.56 8.93
C ASN A 86 -4.22 -0.88 9.42
N LEU A 87 -3.10 -1.16 10.07
CA LEU A 87 -2.76 -2.46 10.64
C LEU A 87 -2.46 -2.30 12.14
N PRO A 88 -2.81 -3.27 12.99
CA PRO A 88 -2.59 -3.19 14.43
C PRO A 88 -1.14 -3.45 14.82
N PHE A 89 -0.17 -3.04 13.98
CA PHE A 89 1.23 -3.38 14.11
C PHE A 89 2.09 -2.19 14.51
N ARG A 90 3.03 -2.44 15.42
CA ARG A 90 4.09 -1.52 15.80
C ARG A 90 5.40 -2.28 15.99
N HIS A 91 6.48 -1.76 15.39
CA HIS A 91 7.83 -2.32 15.49
C HIS A 91 7.91 -3.82 15.14
N VAL A 92 7.22 -4.24 14.06
CA VAL A 92 7.20 -5.64 13.62
C VAL A 92 8.40 -5.91 12.70
N PRO A 93 9.31 -6.84 13.05
CA PRO A 93 10.46 -7.21 12.22
C PRO A 93 10.05 -8.17 11.09
N LEU A 94 9.24 -7.67 10.14
CA LEU A 94 8.52 -8.51 9.17
C LEU A 94 9.45 -9.34 8.29
N ARG A 95 10.60 -8.78 7.85
CA ARG A 95 11.62 -9.57 7.12
C ARG A 95 12.12 -10.76 7.93
N ARG A 96 12.42 -10.57 9.21
CA ARG A 96 12.90 -11.65 10.08
C ARG A 96 11.85 -12.72 10.30
N LEU A 97 10.57 -12.33 10.45
CA LEU A 97 9.46 -13.26 10.58
C LEU A 97 9.27 -14.07 9.28
N PHE A 98 9.29 -13.40 8.12
CA PHE A 98 9.20 -14.07 6.82
C PHE A 98 10.31 -15.10 6.61
N HIS A 99 11.55 -14.77 6.98
CA HIS A 99 12.69 -15.69 6.83
C HIS A 99 12.59 -16.95 7.69
N ARG A 100 11.70 -17.01 8.68
CA ARG A 100 11.43 -18.26 9.42
C ARG A 100 10.66 -19.27 8.58
N HIS A 101 9.93 -18.80 7.57
CA HIS A 101 9.07 -19.62 6.72
C HIS A 101 9.67 -19.84 5.33
N LEU A 102 10.39 -18.86 4.80
CA LEU A 102 10.98 -18.94 3.46
C LEU A 102 12.31 -18.18 3.43
N ASN A 103 13.39 -18.90 3.11
CA ASN A 103 14.72 -18.28 2.99
C ASN A 103 14.89 -17.66 1.59
N MET A 104 14.34 -16.45 1.42
CA MET A 104 14.38 -15.69 0.17
C MET A 104 14.56 -14.19 0.48
N PRO A 105 15.33 -13.42 -0.30
CA PRO A 105 15.48 -11.98 -0.08
C PRO A 105 14.12 -11.28 -0.08
N LEU A 106 13.85 -10.52 0.98
CA LEU A 106 12.60 -9.76 1.13
C LEU A 106 12.91 -8.29 1.39
N TYR A 107 12.24 -7.40 0.65
CA TYR A 107 12.36 -5.96 0.75
C TYR A 107 11.00 -5.36 1.07
N LEU A 108 10.97 -4.45 2.05
CA LEU A 108 9.76 -3.71 2.42
C LEU A 108 9.86 -2.27 1.97
N GLU A 109 8.73 -1.74 1.51
CA GLU A 109 8.57 -0.33 1.20
C GLU A 109 7.13 0.11 1.53
N ASN A 110 6.91 1.42 1.69
CA ASN A 110 5.57 1.99 1.77
C ASN A 110 4.80 1.78 0.45
N ASP A 111 3.50 1.50 0.53
CA ASP A 111 2.63 1.19 -0.61
C ASP A 111 2.54 2.34 -1.65
N GLY A 112 2.48 3.60 -1.19
CA GLY A 112 2.52 4.77 -2.08
C GLY A 112 3.86 4.92 -2.80
N ASN A 113 4.97 4.65 -2.12
CA ASN A 113 6.30 4.61 -2.73
C ASN A 113 6.41 3.47 -3.75
N CYS A 114 5.85 2.29 -3.44
CA CYS A 114 5.78 1.17 -4.38
C CYS A 114 5.01 1.56 -5.65
N ALA A 115 3.88 2.26 -5.52
CA ALA A 115 3.12 2.77 -6.66
C ALA A 115 3.97 3.73 -7.51
N ALA A 116 4.70 4.65 -6.89
CA ALA A 116 5.59 5.56 -7.61
C ALA A 116 6.71 4.83 -8.37
N VAL A 117 7.29 3.79 -7.76
CA VAL A 117 8.29 2.94 -8.42
C VAL A 117 7.67 2.18 -9.59
N GLY A 118 6.47 1.63 -9.43
CA GLY A 118 5.73 0.96 -10.50
C GLY A 118 5.49 1.87 -11.70
N GLU A 119 5.04 3.11 -11.47
CA GLU A 119 4.87 4.12 -12.52
C GLU A 119 6.20 4.50 -13.22
N TYR A 120 7.30 4.53 -12.47
CA TYR A 120 8.61 4.81 -13.01
C TYR A 120 9.12 3.69 -13.94
N PHE A 121 8.96 2.42 -13.54
CA PHE A 121 9.50 1.29 -14.30
C PHE A 121 8.56 0.80 -15.40
N ALA A 122 7.25 0.74 -15.16
CA ALA A 122 6.30 0.10 -16.05
C ALA A 122 5.12 0.99 -16.47
N GLY A 123 4.94 2.16 -15.83
CA GLY A 123 3.79 3.02 -16.02
C GLY A 123 4.04 4.30 -16.82
N ALA A 124 3.21 5.30 -16.56
CA ALA A 124 3.18 6.57 -17.28
C ALA A 124 4.42 7.46 -17.04
N ALA A 125 5.20 7.21 -15.99
CA ALA A 125 6.34 8.03 -15.60
C ALA A 125 7.70 7.52 -16.09
N ARG A 126 7.76 6.54 -17.00
CA ARG A 126 9.00 5.91 -17.51
C ARG A 126 10.06 6.89 -18.02
N SER A 127 9.65 8.01 -18.60
CA SER A 127 10.57 9.03 -19.14
C SER A 127 10.97 10.11 -18.12
N SER A 128 10.39 10.10 -16.92
CA SER A 128 10.51 11.17 -15.95
C SER A 128 11.38 10.75 -14.76
N LYS A 129 12.47 11.48 -14.52
CA LYS A 129 13.33 11.24 -13.34
C LYS A 129 12.86 12.00 -12.09
N ARG A 130 11.85 12.88 -12.19
CA ARG A 130 11.33 13.69 -11.10
C ARG A 130 9.82 13.81 -11.26
N PHE A 131 9.07 13.23 -10.32
CA PHE A 131 7.61 13.29 -10.29
C PHE A 131 7.08 12.90 -8.91
N VAL A 132 5.81 13.18 -8.71
CA VAL A 132 5.03 12.75 -7.56
C VAL A 132 3.89 11.89 -8.07
N VAL A 133 3.68 10.75 -7.45
CA VAL A 133 2.46 9.94 -7.60
C VAL A 133 1.57 10.18 -6.40
N THR A 134 0.28 10.32 -6.67
CA THR A 134 -0.75 10.38 -5.62
C THR A 134 -1.72 9.24 -5.85
N THR A 135 -1.90 8.39 -4.87
CA THR A 135 -2.88 7.29 -4.91
C THR A 135 -4.16 7.72 -4.22
N LEU A 136 -5.29 7.65 -4.95
CA LEU A 136 -6.62 7.98 -4.44
C LEU A 136 -7.39 6.67 -4.20
N GLY A 137 -7.59 6.35 -2.94
CA GLY A 137 -8.28 5.14 -2.49
C GLY A 137 -9.05 5.38 -1.19
N THR A 138 -9.06 4.42 -0.30
CA THR A 138 -9.62 4.55 1.06
C THR A 138 -9.07 5.79 1.77
N GLY A 139 -7.75 6.02 1.64
CA GLY A 139 -7.05 7.24 2.02
C GLY A 139 -6.43 7.93 0.80
N ILE A 140 -5.45 8.80 1.03
CA ILE A 140 -4.57 9.37 0.02
C ILE A 140 -3.14 9.00 0.38
N GLY A 141 -2.53 8.17 -0.42
CA GLY A 141 -1.11 7.86 -0.36
C GLY A 141 -0.32 8.64 -1.41
N GLY A 142 1.00 8.51 -1.38
CA GLY A 142 1.85 9.08 -2.40
C GLY A 142 3.27 8.56 -2.35
N GLY A 143 4.00 8.85 -3.41
CA GLY A 143 5.43 8.58 -3.51
C GLY A 143 6.11 9.65 -4.35
N ILE A 144 7.33 9.97 -4.00
CA ILE A 144 8.13 11.00 -4.66
C ILE A 144 9.33 10.34 -5.30
N ILE A 145 9.51 10.52 -6.60
CA ILE A 145 10.72 10.14 -7.30
C ILE A 145 11.56 11.39 -7.57
N HIS A 146 12.80 11.36 -7.13
CA HIS A 146 13.79 12.41 -7.37
C HIS A 146 15.08 11.80 -7.93
N ASN A 147 15.50 12.27 -9.12
CA ASN A 147 16.64 11.72 -9.87
C ASN A 147 16.56 10.20 -10.08
N GLY A 148 15.36 9.67 -10.37
CA GLY A 148 15.11 8.26 -10.62
C GLY A 148 15.15 7.36 -9.38
N LYS A 149 15.10 7.93 -8.19
CA LYS A 149 15.09 7.20 -6.90
C LYS A 149 13.96 7.69 -6.03
N ILE A 150 13.46 6.81 -5.16
CA ILE A 150 12.48 7.19 -4.13
C ILE A 150 13.10 8.24 -3.21
N TYR A 151 12.39 9.33 -3.00
CA TYR A 151 12.75 10.34 -2.03
C TYR A 151 12.01 10.10 -0.71
N HIS A 152 12.70 9.47 0.24
CA HIS A 152 12.13 9.15 1.55
C HIS A 152 12.09 10.35 2.51
N GLY A 153 12.84 11.43 2.22
CA GLY A 153 13.01 12.53 3.16
C GLY A 153 13.93 12.16 4.34
N SER A 154 13.98 13.02 5.35
CA SER A 154 14.86 12.85 6.51
C SER A 154 14.39 11.73 7.48
N ASN A 155 13.09 11.44 7.50
CA ASN A 155 12.46 10.54 8.45
C ASN A 155 11.65 9.40 7.80
N GLY A 156 11.80 9.19 6.48
CA GLY A 156 11.11 8.13 5.75
C GLY A 156 9.66 8.43 5.36
N MET A 157 9.15 9.65 5.58
CA MET A 157 7.73 9.99 5.41
C MET A 157 7.46 11.06 4.35
N ALA A 158 8.40 11.33 3.43
CA ALA A 158 8.21 12.37 2.42
C ALA A 158 7.00 12.12 1.50
N GLY A 159 6.66 10.86 1.25
CA GLY A 159 5.52 10.46 0.41
C GLY A 159 4.15 10.58 1.08
N GLU A 160 4.05 10.93 2.37
CA GLU A 160 2.80 11.03 3.13
C GLU A 160 1.99 12.31 2.78
N VAL A 161 1.79 12.55 1.48
CA VAL A 161 1.14 13.76 0.94
C VAL A 161 -0.32 13.90 1.38
N GLY A 162 -1.02 12.78 1.58
CA GLY A 162 -2.40 12.76 2.08
C GLY A 162 -2.55 13.35 3.48
N HIS A 163 -1.47 13.40 4.23
CA HIS A 163 -1.44 13.98 5.57
C HIS A 163 -0.98 15.44 5.61
N MET A 164 -0.78 16.10 4.46
CA MET A 164 -0.62 17.55 4.43
C MET A 164 -1.89 18.24 4.91
N SER A 165 -1.77 19.20 5.84
CA SER A 165 -2.89 19.98 6.35
C SER A 165 -3.28 21.02 5.30
N ILE A 166 -4.49 20.93 4.75
CA ILE A 166 -5.07 21.90 3.80
C ILE A 166 -6.10 22.83 4.46
N ALA A 167 -6.46 22.56 5.72
CA ALA A 167 -7.38 23.34 6.51
C ALA A 167 -6.92 23.35 7.98
N LEU A 168 -6.55 24.51 8.51
CA LEU A 168 -5.90 24.64 9.81
C LEU A 168 -6.73 24.00 10.94
N ASP A 169 -8.02 24.37 11.07
CA ASP A 169 -8.96 23.86 12.07
C ASP A 169 -9.93 22.83 11.47
N GLY A 170 -9.48 22.11 10.45
CA GLY A 170 -10.31 21.20 9.68
C GLY A 170 -10.65 19.88 10.37
N GLU A 171 -11.17 18.92 9.58
CA GLU A 171 -11.59 17.61 10.04
C GLU A 171 -10.48 16.88 10.81
N PRO A 172 -10.80 16.21 11.93
CA PRO A 172 -9.82 15.41 12.65
C PRO A 172 -9.34 14.22 11.80
N CYS A 173 -8.05 13.92 11.86
CA CYS A 173 -7.43 12.82 11.16
C CYS A 173 -6.92 11.75 12.14
N PRO A 174 -7.04 10.44 11.81
CA PRO A 174 -6.49 9.35 12.63
C PRO A 174 -4.98 9.46 12.90
N CYS A 175 -4.23 10.23 12.09
CA CYS A 175 -2.82 10.49 12.33
C CYS A 175 -2.55 11.42 13.53
N GLY A 176 -3.60 11.88 14.23
CA GLY A 176 -3.52 12.78 15.38
C GLY A 176 -3.56 14.27 15.03
N ARG A 177 -3.52 14.63 13.73
CA ARG A 177 -3.61 16.05 13.26
C ARG A 177 -5.03 16.38 12.78
N ARG A 178 -5.20 17.63 12.34
CA ARG A 178 -6.44 18.13 11.74
C ARG A 178 -6.19 18.65 10.33
N GLY A 179 -7.24 18.63 9.51
CA GLY A 179 -7.22 19.24 8.20
C GLY A 179 -6.41 18.51 7.13
N CYS A 180 -6.01 17.25 7.35
CA CYS A 180 -5.28 16.48 6.37
C CYS A 180 -6.05 16.34 5.06
N TRP A 181 -5.37 16.44 3.93
CA TRP A 181 -5.96 16.38 2.59
C TRP A 181 -6.84 15.14 2.38
N GLU A 182 -6.41 13.98 2.85
CA GLU A 182 -7.19 12.73 2.73
C GLU A 182 -8.56 12.82 3.41
N ARG A 183 -8.74 13.72 4.41
CA ARG A 183 -10.04 13.91 5.07
C ARG A 183 -11.07 14.60 4.19
N TYR A 184 -10.66 15.14 3.04
CA TYR A 184 -11.50 15.87 2.10
C TYR A 184 -11.61 15.22 0.72
N ALA A 185 -10.58 14.51 0.26
CA ALA A 185 -10.50 14.04 -1.11
C ALA A 185 -10.30 12.52 -1.29
N SER A 186 -10.36 11.74 -0.20
CA SER A 186 -10.34 10.27 -0.31
C SER A 186 -11.74 9.67 -0.54
N ALA A 187 -11.80 8.39 -0.92
CA ALA A 187 -13.07 7.65 -1.00
C ALA A 187 -13.81 7.61 0.34
N SER A 188 -13.08 7.45 1.46
CA SER A 188 -13.66 7.53 2.80
C SER A 188 -14.20 8.92 3.12
N ALA A 189 -13.54 9.97 2.65
CA ALA A 189 -14.03 11.34 2.80
C ALA A 189 -15.32 11.55 1.99
N LEU A 190 -15.35 11.09 0.73
CA LEU A 190 -16.54 11.18 -0.11
C LEU A 190 -17.74 10.47 0.56
N LYS A 191 -17.55 9.23 1.02
CA LYS A 191 -18.59 8.47 1.74
C LYS A 191 -19.13 9.25 2.95
N ARG A 192 -18.26 9.80 3.79
CA ARG A 192 -18.64 10.58 4.97
C ARG A 192 -19.39 11.86 4.59
N MET A 193 -18.91 12.58 3.58
CA MET A 193 -19.56 13.81 3.09
C MET A 193 -20.94 13.52 2.50
N THR A 194 -21.09 12.45 1.73
CA THR A 194 -22.36 11.98 1.19
C THR A 194 -23.35 11.68 2.32
N GLN A 195 -22.92 10.92 3.33
CA GLN A 195 -23.76 10.58 4.48
C GLN A 195 -24.25 11.84 5.21
N ARG A 196 -23.35 12.80 5.50
CA ARG A 196 -23.73 14.08 6.10
C ARG A 196 -24.69 14.91 5.25
N ALA A 197 -24.54 14.86 3.91
CA ALA A 197 -25.45 15.54 3.00
C ALA A 197 -26.84 14.91 3.00
N LEU A 198 -26.94 13.58 3.05
CA LEU A 198 -28.21 12.84 3.18
C LEU A 198 -28.92 13.13 4.50
N GLU A 199 -28.18 13.23 5.61
CA GLU A 199 -28.73 13.60 6.92
C GLU A 199 -29.30 15.03 6.92
N LYS A 200 -28.62 15.96 6.23
CA LYS A 200 -29.07 17.37 6.13
C LYS A 200 -30.26 17.56 5.19
N ASN A 201 -30.37 16.75 4.14
CA ASN A 201 -31.47 16.82 3.16
C ASN A 201 -31.96 15.41 2.81
N PRO A 202 -32.79 14.80 3.67
CA PRO A 202 -33.27 13.43 3.45
C PRO A 202 -34.16 13.25 2.21
N ALA A 203 -34.80 14.32 1.72
CA ALA A 203 -35.67 14.31 0.55
C ALA A 203 -34.96 14.76 -0.74
N GLY A 204 -33.66 15.03 -0.68
CA GLY A 204 -32.91 15.53 -1.82
C GLY A 204 -32.66 14.46 -2.89
N ILE A 205 -32.30 14.91 -4.11
CA ILE A 205 -32.01 14.02 -5.25
C ILE A 205 -30.91 12.97 -4.93
N LEU A 206 -29.97 13.32 -4.07
CA LEU A 206 -28.90 12.42 -3.65
C LEU A 206 -29.47 11.15 -2.99
N ARG A 207 -30.58 11.26 -2.22
CA ARG A 207 -31.29 10.13 -1.63
C ARG A 207 -31.86 9.19 -2.67
N GLN A 208 -32.47 9.76 -3.72
CA GLN A 208 -33.01 8.97 -4.82
C GLN A 208 -31.94 8.18 -5.56
N VAL A 209 -30.75 8.76 -5.73
CA VAL A 209 -29.60 8.10 -6.38
C VAL A 209 -29.06 6.96 -5.51
N VAL A 210 -28.98 7.16 -4.20
CA VAL A 210 -28.44 6.14 -3.26
C VAL A 210 -29.42 4.98 -3.05
N ASP A 211 -30.71 5.24 -2.96
CA ASP A 211 -31.75 4.20 -2.75
C ASP A 211 -32.11 3.48 -4.06
N GLY A 212 -31.75 4.02 -5.22
CA GLY A 212 -31.97 3.42 -6.54
C GLY A 212 -30.91 2.41 -6.98
N ASN A 213 -29.87 2.19 -6.18
CA ASN A 213 -28.84 1.18 -6.34
C ASN A 213 -28.97 0.11 -5.26
#